data_d17197ea4b24c2e685531f4113835d1e
#
_entry.id   d17197ea4b24c2e685531f4113835d1e
#
_cell.length_a   1.000
_cell.length_b   1.000
_cell.length_c   1.000
_cell.angle_alpha   90.00
_cell.angle_beta   90.00
_cell.angle_gamma   90.00
#
_symmetry.space_group_name_H-M   'P 1'
#
loop_
_entity.id
_entity.type
_entity.pdbx_description
1 polymer ?
#
loop_
_entity_poly.entity_id
_entity_poly.type
_entity_poly.pdbx_seq_one_letter_code
_entity_poly.pdbx_strand_id
1 'polypeptide(L)'
;MISAESLYKTITMSSSATATAAAPATSAHPQGGIIEGLNPIRYNPKDPIALFIVQAFIIIIFCRLLQWPLSKFGQPRVIAEVIGGIVLGPSVMMRIPGFKENIFPTESMPVLSNVATIGLLLFLFLVGLEVDTRMFKSNWRVAVSVGLASMVLPFGLGVAVAWGLYEEYGDEGTMKDMEFGTFALFIGTALAITAFPVLCRILSELQLLSTSVGVTVLAAGIGNDVVGWVLLALSVALVNNANGLTALYVFLTAAAWVLFLVYAVRPVFLWVLRRTDSIQNGPSQGITTLTLLLVLASSWFTGKSATSTQLMPSLIPATAAIGVHAIFGAFLIGLICPHDGGFAIKLTEKIEDLVGSILLPLYFALSGLNTDLGLLNDGTTWGYVIAIIACAFFGKIIAGTLAARLTKCLWRESFTIGALMSCKGLVELIVLVSRSRHP
;
A
#
# COMPACT_ATOMS: atom_id res chain seq x y z
N MET A 1 -43.18 -57.38 10.40
CA MET A 1 -42.03 -58.30 10.36
C MET A 1 -40.99 -57.65 9.43
N ILE A 2 -40.00 -57.02 9.98
CA ILE A 2 -38.88 -56.47 9.23
C ILE A 2 -37.91 -57.65 9.09
N SER A 3 -37.61 -58.03 7.85
CA SER A 3 -36.78 -59.20 7.57
C SER A 3 -35.32 -58.95 7.95
N ALA A 4 -34.65 -59.98 8.47
CA ALA A 4 -33.25 -59.95 8.88
C ALA A 4 -32.29 -59.45 7.78
N GLU A 5 -32.66 -59.59 6.50
CA GLU A 5 -31.89 -59.07 5.37
C GLU A 5 -31.87 -57.57 5.26
N SER A 6 -32.95 -56.89 5.71
CA SER A 6 -32.98 -55.41 5.71
C SER A 6 -32.03 -54.80 6.80
N LEU A 7 -31.92 -55.51 7.93
CA LEU A 7 -31.01 -55.11 9.02
C LEU A 7 -29.52 -55.32 8.62
N TYR A 8 -29.24 -56.44 7.90
CA TYR A 8 -27.90 -56.76 7.46
C TYR A 8 -27.40 -55.76 6.41
N LYS A 9 -28.28 -55.33 5.51
CA LYS A 9 -27.95 -54.27 4.50
C LYS A 9 -27.72 -52.91 5.15
N THR A 10 -28.44 -52.55 6.20
CA THR A 10 -28.26 -51.29 6.91
C THR A 10 -26.97 -51.28 7.71
N ILE A 11 -26.56 -52.39 8.31
CA ILE A 11 -25.33 -52.53 9.09
C ILE A 11 -24.11 -52.56 8.14
N THR A 12 -24.18 -53.19 6.99
CA THR A 12 -23.07 -53.19 6.03
C THR A 12 -22.90 -51.88 5.29
N MET A 13 -23.98 -51.10 5.09
CA MET A 13 -23.84 -49.72 4.57
C MET A 13 -23.33 -48.69 5.60
N SER A 14 -23.55 -48.96 6.92
CA SER A 14 -23.02 -48.09 7.99
C SER A 14 -21.53 -48.32 8.31
N SER A 15 -20.98 -49.51 7.95
CA SER A 15 -19.57 -49.80 8.20
C SER A 15 -18.64 -49.42 7.05
N SER A 16 -19.18 -49.03 5.87
CA SER A 16 -18.37 -48.53 4.76
C SER A 16 -18.24 -46.99 4.68
N ALA A 17 -18.82 -46.26 5.62
CA ALA A 17 -18.87 -44.81 5.61
C ALA A 17 -17.98 -44.13 6.66
N THR A 18 -17.00 -44.81 7.25
CA THR A 18 -16.07 -44.18 8.21
C THR A 18 -14.65 -44.76 8.09
N ALA A 19 -14.16 -44.86 6.88
CA ALA A 19 -12.74 -44.70 6.63
C ALA A 19 -12.53 -43.26 6.14
N THR A 20 -12.54 -42.30 7.08
CA THR A 20 -11.90 -41.02 6.86
C THR A 20 -10.43 -41.37 6.59
N ALA A 21 -10.07 -41.43 5.31
CA ALA A 21 -8.67 -41.45 4.91
C ALA A 21 -8.04 -40.24 5.62
N ALA A 22 -7.23 -40.53 6.64
CA ALA A 22 -6.31 -39.56 7.17
C ALA A 22 -5.60 -38.97 5.93
N ALA A 23 -5.73 -37.66 5.73
CA ALA A 23 -4.97 -36.98 4.70
C ALA A 23 -3.53 -37.47 4.88
N PRO A 24 -2.86 -37.92 3.83
CA PRO A 24 -1.49 -38.39 3.95
C PRO A 24 -0.73 -37.26 4.59
N ALA A 25 -0.13 -37.52 5.75
CA ALA A 25 0.82 -36.62 6.34
C ALA A 25 1.74 -36.24 5.21
N THR A 26 1.76 -34.97 4.84
CA THR A 26 2.69 -34.43 3.87
C THR A 26 4.07 -34.67 4.45
N SER A 27 4.62 -35.86 4.19
CA SER A 27 6.04 -36.09 4.33
C SER A 27 6.68 -34.96 3.55
N ALA A 28 7.48 -34.11 4.24
CA ALA A 28 8.31 -33.15 3.57
C ALA A 28 9.10 -33.91 2.52
N HIS A 29 8.67 -33.83 1.25
CA HIS A 29 9.43 -34.41 0.16
C HIS A 29 10.79 -33.72 0.20
N PRO A 30 11.90 -34.48 0.21
CA PRO A 30 13.21 -33.87 0.06
C PRO A 30 13.11 -32.95 -1.17
N GLN A 31 13.45 -31.67 -0.98
CA GLN A 31 13.45 -30.71 -2.08
C GLN A 31 14.51 -31.20 -3.05
N GLY A 32 14.08 -31.70 -4.20
CA GLY A 32 14.98 -32.12 -5.24
C GLY A 32 15.86 -30.94 -5.64
N GLY A 33 17.18 -31.09 -5.50
CA GLY A 33 18.13 -30.06 -5.87
C GLY A 33 18.32 -29.98 -7.41
N ILE A 34 19.14 -29.03 -7.84
CA ILE A 34 19.56 -28.86 -9.25
C ILE A 34 20.09 -30.19 -9.84
N ILE A 35 20.70 -31.02 -9.01
CA ILE A 35 21.24 -32.36 -9.38
C ILE A 35 20.12 -33.33 -9.79
N GLU A 36 18.90 -33.16 -9.30
CA GLU A 36 17.73 -33.97 -9.68
C GLU A 36 16.97 -33.42 -10.90
N GLY A 37 17.53 -32.41 -11.59
CA GLY A 37 16.96 -31.84 -12.83
C GLY A 37 15.84 -30.84 -12.62
N LEU A 38 15.63 -30.38 -11.37
CA LEU A 38 14.69 -29.28 -11.11
C LEU A 38 15.32 -27.97 -11.55
N ASN A 39 14.63 -27.26 -12.44
CA ASN A 39 15.05 -25.93 -12.86
C ASN A 39 14.57 -24.89 -11.83
N PRO A 40 15.47 -24.22 -11.06
CA PRO A 40 15.08 -23.26 -10.05
C PRO A 40 14.42 -21.99 -10.61
N ILE A 41 14.54 -21.77 -11.90
CA ILE A 41 13.93 -20.62 -12.61
C ILE A 41 12.47 -20.92 -12.96
N ARG A 42 12.05 -22.20 -12.94
CA ARG A 42 10.68 -22.56 -13.29
C ARG A 42 9.79 -22.59 -12.05
N TYR A 43 8.64 -21.92 -12.12
CA TYR A 43 7.69 -21.91 -11.00
C TYR A 43 7.30 -23.33 -10.59
N ASN A 44 7.47 -23.63 -9.32
CA ASN A 44 7.02 -24.88 -8.72
C ASN A 44 6.02 -24.55 -7.59
N PRO A 45 4.76 -24.96 -7.69
CA PRO A 45 3.76 -24.73 -6.63
C PRO A 45 4.14 -25.32 -5.27
N LYS A 46 5.01 -26.37 -5.26
CA LYS A 46 5.49 -27.00 -4.03
C LYS A 46 6.63 -26.22 -3.36
N ASP A 47 7.37 -25.40 -4.12
CA ASP A 47 8.45 -24.56 -3.64
C ASP A 47 8.42 -23.17 -4.33
N PRO A 48 7.47 -22.29 -3.96
CA PRO A 48 7.35 -20.97 -4.56
C PRO A 48 8.47 -20.02 -4.12
N ILE A 49 9.20 -20.36 -3.02
CA ILE A 49 10.25 -19.50 -2.45
C ILE A 49 11.50 -19.49 -3.36
N ALA A 50 11.82 -20.61 -4.03
CA ALA A 50 12.98 -20.66 -4.91
C ALA A 50 12.92 -19.62 -6.02
N LEU A 51 11.78 -19.52 -6.72
CA LEU A 51 11.59 -18.52 -7.77
C LEU A 51 11.50 -17.10 -7.20
N PHE A 52 10.87 -16.93 -6.03
CA PHE A 52 10.83 -15.61 -5.36
C PHE A 52 12.25 -15.08 -5.07
N ILE A 53 13.18 -15.92 -4.61
CA ILE A 53 14.57 -15.51 -4.37
C ILE A 53 15.22 -15.01 -5.67
N VAL A 54 15.01 -15.71 -6.78
CA VAL A 54 15.53 -15.31 -8.10
C VAL A 54 14.91 -13.97 -8.54
N GLN A 55 13.60 -13.81 -8.39
CA GLN A 55 12.90 -12.57 -8.70
C GLN A 55 13.44 -11.39 -7.86
N ALA A 56 13.56 -11.58 -6.56
CA ALA A 56 14.09 -10.58 -5.64
C ALA A 56 15.53 -10.17 -6.02
N PHE A 57 16.38 -11.14 -6.33
CA PHE A 57 17.75 -10.89 -6.77
C PHE A 57 17.81 -10.08 -8.06
N ILE A 58 17.03 -10.45 -9.08
CA ILE A 58 16.96 -9.73 -10.36
C ILE A 58 16.46 -8.30 -10.13
N ILE A 59 15.37 -8.12 -9.38
CA ILE A 59 14.78 -6.82 -9.10
C ILE A 59 15.80 -5.92 -8.39
N ILE A 60 16.39 -6.40 -7.29
CA ILE A 60 17.30 -5.59 -6.47
C ILE A 60 18.53 -5.18 -7.27
N ILE A 61 19.18 -6.11 -7.98
CA ILE A 61 20.36 -5.79 -8.77
C ILE A 61 20.00 -4.81 -9.88
N PHE A 62 18.92 -5.06 -10.60
CA PHE A 62 18.53 -4.21 -11.73
C PHE A 62 18.17 -2.79 -11.26
N CYS A 63 17.45 -2.64 -10.16
CA CYS A 63 17.17 -1.35 -9.55
C CYS A 63 18.43 -0.62 -9.11
N ARG A 64 19.41 -1.35 -8.53
CA ARG A 64 20.70 -0.77 -8.12
C ARG A 64 21.54 -0.32 -9.31
N LEU A 65 21.54 -1.08 -10.40
CA LEU A 65 22.22 -0.69 -11.65
C LEU A 65 21.62 0.57 -12.25
N LEU A 66 20.30 0.70 -12.24
CA LEU A 66 19.60 1.91 -12.72
C LEU A 66 19.79 3.10 -11.78
N GLN A 67 19.91 2.86 -10.50
CA GLN A 67 20.16 3.92 -9.52
C GLN A 67 21.49 4.64 -9.76
N TRP A 68 22.53 3.93 -10.21
CA TRP A 68 23.85 4.52 -10.41
C TRP A 68 23.86 5.70 -11.41
N PRO A 69 23.30 5.61 -12.62
CA PRO A 69 23.20 6.77 -13.50
C PRO A 69 22.18 7.81 -13.01
N LEU A 70 21.03 7.39 -12.47
CA LEU A 70 19.97 8.30 -12.00
C LEU A 70 20.40 9.13 -10.79
N SER A 71 21.24 8.59 -9.91
CA SER A 71 21.80 9.35 -8.78
C SER A 71 22.68 10.52 -9.22
N LYS A 72 23.35 10.43 -10.38
CA LYS A 72 24.12 11.55 -10.97
C LYS A 72 23.22 12.72 -11.39
N PHE A 73 21.96 12.44 -11.68
CA PHE A 73 20.94 13.46 -11.97
C PHE A 73 20.17 13.89 -10.72
N GLY A 74 20.62 13.49 -9.52
CA GLY A 74 19.97 13.84 -8.26
C GLY A 74 18.60 13.19 -8.05
N GLN A 75 18.30 12.09 -8.77
CA GLN A 75 17.00 11.44 -8.67
C GLN A 75 16.95 10.52 -7.43
N PRO A 76 15.85 10.53 -6.66
CA PRO A 76 15.63 9.62 -5.54
C PRO A 76 15.63 8.15 -5.96
N ARG A 77 16.00 7.25 -5.05
CA ARG A 77 16.07 5.79 -5.30
C ARG A 77 14.74 5.21 -5.77
N VAL A 78 13.64 5.69 -5.22
CA VAL A 78 12.28 5.27 -5.58
C VAL A 78 12.04 5.36 -7.10
N ILE A 79 12.52 6.43 -7.74
CA ILE A 79 12.35 6.61 -9.21
C ILE A 79 13.08 5.52 -9.97
N ALA A 80 14.31 5.17 -9.54
CA ALA A 80 15.07 4.09 -10.15
C ALA A 80 14.38 2.73 -9.97
N GLU A 81 13.78 2.49 -8.82
CA GLU A 81 13.07 1.25 -8.48
C GLU A 81 11.80 1.10 -9.31
N VAL A 82 11.00 2.16 -9.46
CA VAL A 82 9.79 2.15 -10.30
C VAL A 82 10.15 1.98 -11.78
N ILE A 83 11.13 2.75 -12.30
CA ILE A 83 11.58 2.60 -13.69
C ILE A 83 12.14 1.19 -13.91
N GLY A 84 12.90 0.65 -12.95
CA GLY A 84 13.39 -0.72 -12.97
C GLY A 84 12.28 -1.74 -13.14
N GLY A 85 11.19 -1.57 -12.39
CA GLY A 85 9.99 -2.39 -12.53
C GLY A 85 9.32 -2.26 -13.90
N ILE A 86 9.17 -1.04 -14.43
CA ILE A 86 8.60 -0.80 -15.77
C ILE A 86 9.43 -1.49 -16.86
N VAL A 87 10.76 -1.41 -16.75
CA VAL A 87 11.66 -2.07 -17.73
C VAL A 87 11.61 -3.58 -17.60
N LEU A 88 11.59 -4.14 -16.39
CA LEU A 88 11.43 -5.58 -16.16
C LEU A 88 10.02 -6.08 -16.53
N GLY A 89 9.04 -5.19 -16.57
CA GLY A 89 7.63 -5.45 -16.80
C GLY A 89 7.23 -5.67 -18.27
N PRO A 90 5.90 -5.70 -18.53
CA PRO A 90 5.33 -5.95 -19.85
C PRO A 90 5.67 -4.87 -20.87
N SER A 91 6.11 -3.71 -20.40
CA SER A 91 6.51 -2.62 -21.29
C SER A 91 7.77 -2.93 -22.11
N VAL A 92 8.75 -3.67 -21.55
CA VAL A 92 10.04 -3.94 -22.21
C VAL A 92 10.45 -5.42 -22.11
N MET A 93 10.92 -5.89 -20.95
CA MET A 93 11.57 -7.22 -20.87
C MET A 93 10.60 -8.38 -20.95
N MET A 94 9.36 -8.26 -20.48
CA MET A 94 8.36 -9.31 -20.63
C MET A 94 7.89 -9.51 -22.08
N ARG A 95 8.30 -8.64 -23.02
CA ARG A 95 8.11 -8.86 -24.48
C ARG A 95 9.10 -9.83 -25.08
N ILE A 96 10.19 -10.14 -24.36
CA ILE A 96 11.16 -11.14 -24.77
C ILE A 96 10.52 -12.53 -24.56
N PRO A 97 10.43 -13.39 -25.60
CA PRO A 97 9.84 -14.72 -25.48
C PRO A 97 10.50 -15.53 -24.36
N GLY A 98 9.69 -16.12 -23.48
CA GLY A 98 10.14 -16.92 -22.36
C GLY A 98 10.55 -16.14 -21.10
N PHE A 99 10.71 -14.83 -21.15
CA PHE A 99 11.10 -14.07 -19.95
C PHE A 99 9.96 -14.00 -18.93
N LYS A 100 8.74 -13.67 -19.36
CA LYS A 100 7.56 -13.62 -18.51
C LYS A 100 7.25 -14.98 -17.89
N GLU A 101 7.24 -16.02 -18.72
CA GLU A 101 6.87 -17.39 -18.33
C GLU A 101 7.87 -18.02 -17.35
N ASN A 102 9.16 -17.68 -17.46
CA ASN A 102 10.18 -18.24 -16.59
C ASN A 102 10.44 -17.39 -15.35
N ILE A 103 10.55 -16.05 -15.48
CA ILE A 103 10.98 -15.18 -14.37
C ILE A 103 9.78 -14.61 -13.61
N PHE A 104 8.73 -14.15 -14.28
CA PHE A 104 7.56 -13.52 -13.66
C PHE A 104 6.24 -14.18 -14.09
N PRO A 105 6.09 -15.52 -13.92
CA PRO A 105 4.82 -16.16 -14.18
C PRO A 105 3.73 -15.64 -13.25
N THR A 106 2.51 -15.57 -13.74
CA THR A 106 1.36 -14.98 -13.02
C THR A 106 1.12 -15.66 -11.67
N GLU A 107 1.36 -16.96 -11.59
CA GLU A 107 1.20 -17.79 -10.40
C GLU A 107 2.20 -17.44 -9.27
N SER A 108 3.36 -16.88 -9.60
CA SER A 108 4.38 -16.47 -8.62
C SER A 108 4.15 -15.07 -8.06
N MET A 109 3.40 -14.22 -8.76
CA MET A 109 3.17 -12.82 -8.38
C MET A 109 2.56 -12.64 -6.98
N PRO A 110 1.66 -13.51 -6.48
CA PRO A 110 1.13 -13.38 -5.12
C PRO A 110 2.20 -13.44 -4.03
N VAL A 111 3.23 -14.28 -4.18
CA VAL A 111 4.32 -14.38 -3.19
C VAL A 111 5.14 -13.09 -3.17
N LEU A 112 5.53 -12.60 -4.34
CA LEU A 112 6.26 -11.34 -4.48
C LEU A 112 5.43 -10.16 -3.93
N SER A 113 4.14 -10.12 -4.22
CA SER A 113 3.21 -9.09 -3.74
C SER A 113 3.07 -9.10 -2.21
N ASN A 114 2.97 -10.28 -1.60
CA ASN A 114 2.84 -10.40 -0.15
C ASN A 114 4.11 -9.90 0.57
N VAL A 115 5.29 -10.29 0.10
CA VAL A 115 6.56 -9.84 0.69
C VAL A 115 6.76 -8.33 0.48
N ALA A 116 6.47 -7.83 -0.71
CA ALA A 116 6.50 -6.40 -1.01
C ALA A 116 5.56 -5.60 -0.11
N THR A 117 4.35 -6.11 0.15
CA THR A 117 3.37 -5.49 1.05
C THR A 117 3.87 -5.46 2.49
N ILE A 118 4.48 -6.55 2.99
CA ILE A 118 5.13 -6.54 4.32
C ILE A 118 6.21 -5.47 4.38
N GLY A 119 7.00 -5.32 3.33
CA GLY A 119 8.00 -4.27 3.22
C GLY A 119 7.41 -2.87 3.35
N LEU A 120 6.30 -2.61 2.66
CA LEU A 120 5.59 -1.35 2.76
C LEU A 120 5.01 -1.10 4.16
N LEU A 121 4.43 -2.12 4.81
CA LEU A 121 3.93 -2.02 6.18
C LEU A 121 5.03 -1.60 7.14
N LEU A 122 6.18 -2.26 7.09
CA LEU A 122 7.33 -1.94 7.93
C LEU A 122 7.89 -0.55 7.62
N PHE A 123 7.92 -0.15 6.35
CA PHE A 123 8.36 1.19 5.97
C PHE A 123 7.43 2.27 6.54
N LEU A 124 6.11 2.12 6.43
CA LEU A 124 5.16 3.08 7.00
C LEU A 124 5.21 3.11 8.53
N PHE A 125 5.53 1.99 9.16
CA PHE A 125 5.82 1.96 10.59
C PHE A 125 7.06 2.80 10.92
N LEU A 126 8.16 2.67 10.17
CA LEU A 126 9.36 3.48 10.33
C LEU A 126 9.08 4.98 10.14
N VAL A 127 8.34 5.33 9.09
CA VAL A 127 7.89 6.72 8.87
C VAL A 127 7.09 7.23 10.07
N GLY A 128 6.19 6.40 10.61
CA GLY A 128 5.44 6.75 11.83
C GLY A 128 6.34 6.99 13.05
N LEU A 129 7.46 6.25 13.17
CA LEU A 129 8.47 6.45 14.21
C LEU A 129 9.25 7.78 14.06
N GLU A 130 9.42 8.26 12.82
CA GLU A 130 10.15 9.50 12.56
C GLU A 130 9.30 10.77 12.78
N VAL A 131 7.96 10.63 12.74
CA VAL A 131 7.03 11.75 12.87
C VAL A 131 6.89 12.20 14.32
N ASP A 132 7.47 13.35 14.67
CA ASP A 132 7.24 13.99 15.98
C ASP A 132 5.88 14.72 16.00
N THR A 133 4.93 14.16 16.74
CA THR A 133 3.59 14.72 16.91
C THR A 133 3.58 16.12 17.59
N ARG A 134 4.65 16.53 18.26
CA ARG A 134 4.77 17.85 18.89
C ARG A 134 4.94 18.94 17.84
N MET A 135 5.71 18.67 16.80
CA MET A 135 5.91 19.59 15.67
C MET A 135 4.63 19.81 14.86
N PHE A 136 3.76 18.80 14.84
CA PHE A 136 2.47 18.86 14.18
C PHE A 136 1.57 19.99 14.73
N LYS A 137 1.59 20.18 16.05
CA LYS A 137 0.78 21.21 16.71
C LYS A 137 1.23 22.63 16.39
N SER A 138 2.49 22.84 16.05
CA SER A 138 3.04 24.16 15.75
C SER A 138 2.56 24.70 14.39
N ASN A 139 2.52 23.88 13.36
CA ASN A 139 2.26 24.29 11.97
C ASN A 139 0.92 23.82 11.42
N TRP A 140 -0.02 23.38 12.28
CA TRP A 140 -1.28 22.75 11.86
C TRP A 140 -2.10 23.59 10.88
N ARG A 141 -2.13 24.93 11.04
CA ARG A 141 -2.89 25.82 10.15
C ARG A 141 -2.35 25.80 8.73
N VAL A 142 -1.02 25.86 8.58
CA VAL A 142 -0.37 25.78 7.28
C VAL A 142 -0.60 24.39 6.66
N ALA A 143 -0.38 23.35 7.44
CA ALA A 143 -0.56 21.96 7.01
C ALA A 143 -1.99 21.68 6.53
N VAL A 144 -3.01 22.11 7.29
CA VAL A 144 -4.41 21.94 6.92
C VAL A 144 -4.76 22.76 5.67
N SER A 145 -4.31 24.03 5.59
CA SER A 145 -4.56 24.86 4.41
C SER A 145 -3.94 24.27 3.15
N VAL A 146 -2.68 23.85 3.24
CA VAL A 146 -1.95 23.20 2.13
C VAL A 146 -2.59 21.86 1.77
N GLY A 147 -2.91 21.05 2.78
CA GLY A 147 -3.57 19.75 2.60
C GLY A 147 -4.89 19.89 1.85
N LEU A 148 -5.80 20.72 2.33
CA LEU A 148 -7.10 20.93 1.69
C LEU A 148 -6.98 21.52 0.28
N ALA A 149 -6.19 22.58 0.09
CA ALA A 149 -6.03 23.19 -1.22
C ALA A 149 -5.43 22.23 -2.24
N SER A 150 -4.40 21.45 -1.84
CA SER A 150 -3.76 20.45 -2.69
C SER A 150 -4.65 19.24 -3.01
N MET A 151 -5.82 19.11 -2.38
CA MET A 151 -6.85 18.14 -2.73
C MET A 151 -7.95 18.74 -3.59
N VAL A 152 -8.51 19.87 -3.17
CA VAL A 152 -9.71 20.46 -3.80
C VAL A 152 -9.46 20.85 -5.26
N LEU A 153 -8.36 21.55 -5.55
CA LEU A 153 -8.07 21.98 -6.93
C LEU A 153 -7.77 20.79 -7.86
N PRO A 154 -6.88 19.83 -7.53
CA PRO A 154 -6.65 18.67 -8.38
C PRO A 154 -7.89 17.77 -8.50
N PHE A 155 -8.72 17.67 -7.46
CA PHE A 155 -9.99 16.95 -7.54
C PHE A 155 -10.92 17.57 -8.59
N GLY A 156 -11.09 18.89 -8.56
CA GLY A 156 -11.91 19.60 -9.55
C GLY A 156 -11.36 19.44 -10.97
N LEU A 157 -10.04 19.54 -11.16
CA LEU A 157 -9.40 19.25 -12.45
C LEU A 157 -9.59 17.79 -12.87
N GLY A 158 -9.55 16.86 -11.91
CA GLY A 158 -9.83 15.44 -12.14
C GLY A 158 -11.26 15.17 -12.61
N VAL A 159 -12.24 15.86 -12.05
CA VAL A 159 -13.63 15.78 -12.53
C VAL A 159 -13.76 16.31 -13.97
N ALA A 160 -13.07 17.41 -14.31
CA ALA A 160 -13.07 17.94 -15.66
C ALA A 160 -12.43 16.97 -16.68
N VAL A 161 -11.29 16.34 -16.29
CA VAL A 161 -10.65 15.30 -17.12
C VAL A 161 -11.55 14.05 -17.23
N ALA A 162 -12.22 13.68 -16.13
CA ALA A 162 -13.15 12.56 -16.13
C ALA A 162 -14.31 12.76 -17.11
N TRP A 163 -14.79 13.99 -17.26
CA TRP A 163 -15.84 14.28 -18.23
C TRP A 163 -15.37 13.99 -19.67
N GLY A 164 -14.21 14.51 -20.07
CA GLY A 164 -13.66 14.21 -21.40
C GLY A 164 -13.39 12.72 -21.63
N LEU A 165 -12.86 12.02 -20.62
CA LEU A 165 -12.65 10.56 -20.71
C LEU A 165 -13.98 9.79 -20.81
N TYR A 166 -15.01 10.24 -20.13
CA TYR A 166 -16.31 9.58 -20.14
C TYR A 166 -17.05 9.79 -21.47
N GLU A 167 -16.89 10.95 -22.13
CA GLU A 167 -17.42 11.18 -23.47
C GLU A 167 -16.73 10.33 -24.53
N GLU A 168 -15.40 10.11 -24.42
CA GLU A 168 -14.60 9.36 -25.42
C GLU A 168 -14.70 7.85 -25.24
N TYR A 169 -14.65 7.36 -23.99
CA TYR A 169 -14.54 5.93 -23.68
C TYR A 169 -15.73 5.37 -22.90
N GLY A 170 -16.76 6.17 -22.64
CA GLY A 170 -17.90 5.78 -21.78
C GLY A 170 -18.72 4.61 -22.30
N ASP A 171 -18.74 4.41 -23.62
CA ASP A 171 -19.46 3.31 -24.28
C ASP A 171 -18.62 2.01 -24.37
N GLU A 172 -17.35 2.03 -23.95
CA GLU A 172 -16.45 0.91 -24.07
C GLU A 172 -16.26 0.12 -22.77
N GLY A 173 -16.30 -1.19 -22.87
CA GLY A 173 -15.93 -2.14 -21.83
C GLY A 173 -16.67 -1.95 -20.50
N THR A 174 -15.91 -1.88 -19.41
CA THR A 174 -16.44 -1.77 -18.03
C THR A 174 -16.97 -0.39 -17.66
N MET A 175 -16.82 0.63 -18.52
CA MET A 175 -17.35 1.98 -18.28
C MET A 175 -18.84 2.08 -18.59
N LYS A 176 -19.36 1.22 -19.46
CA LYS A 176 -20.76 1.24 -19.93
C LYS A 176 -21.79 1.12 -18.81
N ASP A 177 -21.46 0.39 -17.74
CA ASP A 177 -22.37 0.17 -16.60
C ASP A 177 -22.11 1.12 -15.44
N MET A 178 -21.23 2.13 -15.60
CA MET A 178 -20.87 3.02 -14.52
C MET A 178 -21.52 4.41 -14.68
N GLU A 179 -22.14 4.87 -13.62
CA GLU A 179 -22.63 6.23 -13.50
C GLU A 179 -21.47 7.25 -13.52
N PHE A 180 -21.62 8.32 -14.31
CA PHE A 180 -20.60 9.39 -14.42
C PHE A 180 -20.15 9.93 -13.07
N GLY A 181 -21.07 10.10 -12.11
CA GLY A 181 -20.73 10.60 -10.77
C GLY A 181 -19.72 9.73 -10.04
N THR A 182 -19.87 8.42 -10.13
CA THR A 182 -18.95 7.44 -9.53
C THR A 182 -17.59 7.46 -10.24
N PHE A 183 -17.60 7.55 -11.57
CA PHE A 183 -16.36 7.65 -12.37
C PHE A 183 -15.60 8.95 -12.07
N ALA A 184 -16.29 10.08 -12.04
CA ALA A 184 -15.71 11.39 -11.73
C ALA A 184 -15.14 11.45 -10.31
N LEU A 185 -15.84 10.86 -9.32
CA LEU A 185 -15.34 10.74 -7.96
C LEU A 185 -14.03 9.94 -7.91
N PHE A 186 -13.98 8.85 -8.67
CA PHE A 186 -12.80 7.99 -8.73
C PHE A 186 -11.58 8.69 -9.34
N ILE A 187 -11.73 9.28 -10.54
CA ILE A 187 -10.67 10.02 -11.22
C ILE A 187 -10.26 11.27 -10.43
N GLY A 188 -11.24 12.02 -9.90
CA GLY A 188 -10.99 13.18 -9.04
C GLY A 188 -10.17 12.80 -7.80
N THR A 189 -10.53 11.71 -7.14
CA THR A 189 -9.81 11.19 -5.98
C THR A 189 -8.39 10.76 -6.36
N ALA A 190 -8.21 10.03 -7.46
CA ALA A 190 -6.89 9.61 -7.95
C ALA A 190 -5.97 10.81 -8.23
N LEU A 191 -6.49 11.90 -8.83
CA LEU A 191 -5.70 13.11 -9.05
C LEU A 191 -5.47 13.91 -7.77
N ALA A 192 -6.34 13.83 -6.77
CA ALA A 192 -6.25 14.56 -5.51
C ALA A 192 -5.28 13.94 -4.51
N ILE A 193 -5.16 12.63 -4.43
CA ILE A 193 -4.31 11.93 -3.45
C ILE A 193 -2.83 12.27 -3.68
N THR A 194 -2.07 12.41 -2.59
CA THR A 194 -0.62 12.52 -2.58
C THR A 194 -0.05 11.19 -2.11
N ALA A 195 0.97 10.66 -2.78
CA ALA A 195 1.61 9.42 -2.35
C ALA A 195 2.49 9.66 -1.12
N PHE A 196 1.91 9.56 0.07
CA PHE A 196 2.61 9.78 1.33
C PHE A 196 3.88 8.93 1.49
N PRO A 197 3.90 7.62 1.17
CA PRO A 197 5.12 6.83 1.26
C PRO A 197 6.26 7.35 0.36
N VAL A 198 5.93 7.76 -0.87
CA VAL A 198 6.91 8.32 -1.80
C VAL A 198 7.42 9.68 -1.29
N LEU A 199 6.51 10.50 -0.81
CA LEU A 199 6.82 11.79 -0.21
C LEU A 199 7.78 11.64 0.97
N CYS A 200 7.49 10.74 1.91
CA CYS A 200 8.35 10.44 3.05
C CYS A 200 9.73 9.98 2.62
N ARG A 201 9.80 9.10 1.62
CA ARG A 201 11.07 8.60 1.09
C ARG A 201 11.91 9.73 0.49
N ILE A 202 11.30 10.61 -0.30
CA ILE A 202 11.97 11.79 -0.88
C ILE A 202 12.46 12.72 0.22
N LEU A 203 11.62 13.02 1.22
CA LEU A 203 12.00 13.90 2.34
C LEU A 203 13.15 13.32 3.18
N SER A 204 13.15 11.99 3.41
CA SER A 204 14.23 11.29 4.10
C SER A 204 15.53 11.36 3.30
N GLU A 205 15.51 11.03 2.02
CA GLU A 205 16.70 11.09 1.16
C GLU A 205 17.28 12.50 0.99
N LEU A 206 16.42 13.52 0.99
CA LEU A 206 16.83 14.93 0.91
C LEU A 206 17.16 15.53 2.28
N GLN A 207 17.05 14.77 3.38
CA GLN A 207 17.30 15.23 4.76
C GLN A 207 16.40 16.42 5.16
N LEU A 208 15.17 16.47 4.66
CA LEU A 208 14.21 17.55 4.89
C LEU A 208 13.21 17.26 6.00
N LEU A 209 13.16 16.05 6.56
CA LEU A 209 12.16 15.60 7.53
C LEU A 209 12.08 16.52 8.78
N SER A 210 13.21 17.02 9.26
CA SER A 210 13.29 17.91 10.43
C SER A 210 13.12 19.42 10.12
N THR A 211 12.99 19.79 8.84
CA THR A 211 12.82 21.20 8.46
C THR A 211 11.36 21.65 8.60
N SER A 212 11.13 22.96 8.72
CA SER A 212 9.79 23.54 8.77
C SER A 212 8.94 23.15 7.54
N VAL A 213 9.56 23.14 6.36
CA VAL A 213 8.94 22.71 5.10
C VAL A 213 8.58 21.22 5.16
N GLY A 214 9.53 20.36 5.56
CA GLY A 214 9.31 18.92 5.66
C GLY A 214 8.19 18.56 6.63
N VAL A 215 8.21 19.15 7.83
CA VAL A 215 7.15 18.94 8.84
C VAL A 215 5.79 19.39 8.33
N THR A 216 5.71 20.54 7.64
CA THR A 216 4.46 21.04 7.07
C THR A 216 3.93 20.10 5.98
N VAL A 217 4.79 19.64 5.10
CA VAL A 217 4.43 18.74 3.98
C VAL A 217 4.03 17.37 4.50
N LEU A 218 4.75 16.82 5.50
CA LEU A 218 4.36 15.57 6.16
C LEU A 218 2.97 15.67 6.79
N ALA A 219 2.72 16.76 7.52
CA ALA A 219 1.44 16.98 8.15
C ALA A 219 0.30 17.10 7.14
N ALA A 220 0.52 17.85 6.06
CA ALA A 220 -0.43 17.97 4.96
C ALA A 220 -0.64 16.63 4.24
N GLY A 221 0.43 15.86 4.01
CA GLY A 221 0.40 14.54 3.37
C GLY A 221 -0.40 13.52 4.17
N ILE A 222 -0.20 13.44 5.49
CA ILE A 222 -1.00 12.57 6.37
C ILE A 222 -2.47 12.93 6.28
N GLY A 223 -2.80 14.23 6.35
CA GLY A 223 -4.19 14.69 6.20
C GLY A 223 -4.79 14.28 4.86
N ASN A 224 -4.02 14.42 3.79
CA ASN A 224 -4.45 14.01 2.44
C ASN A 224 -4.68 12.51 2.35
N ASP A 225 -3.81 11.69 2.93
CA ASP A 225 -3.97 10.24 2.93
C ASP A 225 -5.25 9.82 3.66
N VAL A 226 -5.51 10.38 4.85
CA VAL A 226 -6.74 10.07 5.59
C VAL A 226 -7.99 10.41 4.78
N VAL A 227 -8.04 11.61 4.19
CA VAL A 227 -9.17 12.03 3.33
C VAL A 227 -9.22 11.16 2.07
N GLY A 228 -8.09 10.88 1.46
CA GLY A 228 -7.99 10.02 0.28
C GLY A 228 -8.53 8.62 0.53
N TRP A 229 -8.22 8.00 1.67
CA TRP A 229 -8.75 6.70 2.06
C TRP A 229 -10.27 6.71 2.23
N VAL A 230 -10.82 7.76 2.82
CA VAL A 230 -12.28 7.92 2.96
C VAL A 230 -12.95 8.06 1.59
N LEU A 231 -12.39 8.89 0.70
CA LEU A 231 -12.93 9.08 -0.65
C LEU A 231 -12.80 7.80 -1.49
N LEU A 232 -11.69 7.07 -1.34
CA LEU A 232 -11.50 5.78 -2.02
C LEU A 232 -12.51 4.74 -1.52
N ALA A 233 -12.72 4.64 -0.21
CA ALA A 233 -13.73 3.75 0.36
C ALA A 233 -15.14 4.10 -0.13
N LEU A 234 -15.47 5.40 -0.23
CA LEU A 234 -16.72 5.87 -0.80
C LEU A 234 -16.85 5.47 -2.27
N SER A 235 -15.79 5.66 -3.06
CA SER A 235 -15.78 5.30 -4.49
C SER A 235 -16.03 3.80 -4.69
N VAL A 236 -15.33 2.96 -3.91
CA VAL A 236 -15.51 1.50 -3.95
C VAL A 236 -16.92 1.08 -3.51
N ALA A 237 -17.46 1.73 -2.46
CA ALA A 237 -18.81 1.46 -2.00
C ALA A 237 -19.86 1.78 -3.07
N LEU A 238 -19.70 2.92 -3.76
CA LEU A 238 -20.62 3.33 -4.84
C LEU A 238 -20.53 2.40 -6.06
N VAL A 239 -19.32 1.96 -6.42
CA VAL A 239 -19.13 0.97 -7.52
C VAL A 239 -19.85 -0.34 -7.23
N ASN A 240 -19.82 -0.80 -5.97
CA ASN A 240 -20.47 -2.05 -5.55
C ASN A 240 -21.96 -1.90 -5.22
N ASN A 241 -22.61 -0.83 -5.65
CA ASN A 241 -24.01 -0.52 -5.32
C ASN A 241 -24.31 -0.51 -3.81
N ALA A 242 -23.30 -0.28 -2.98
CA ALA A 242 -23.45 -0.13 -1.54
C ALA A 242 -23.90 1.30 -1.20
N ASN A 243 -24.70 1.44 -0.14
CA ASN A 243 -25.15 2.74 0.32
C ASN A 243 -23.96 3.62 0.73
N GLY A 244 -23.97 4.91 0.42
CA GLY A 244 -22.94 5.88 0.80
C GLY A 244 -22.66 5.97 2.32
N LEU A 245 -23.55 5.42 3.16
CA LEU A 245 -23.37 5.23 4.59
C LEU A 245 -22.16 4.34 4.92
N THR A 246 -21.75 3.44 4.01
CA THR A 246 -20.56 2.58 4.20
C THR A 246 -19.30 3.41 4.40
N ALA A 247 -19.12 4.50 3.64
CA ALA A 247 -17.97 5.39 3.81
C ALA A 247 -17.96 6.09 5.18
N LEU A 248 -19.13 6.48 5.69
CA LEU A 248 -19.27 7.03 7.04
C LEU A 248 -18.87 6.02 8.11
N TYR A 249 -19.31 4.76 7.98
CA TYR A 249 -18.92 3.70 8.91
C TYR A 249 -17.43 3.41 8.86
N VAL A 250 -16.82 3.40 7.68
CA VAL A 250 -15.35 3.26 7.51
C VAL A 250 -14.62 4.39 8.24
N PHE A 251 -15.06 5.64 8.05
CA PHE A 251 -14.47 6.78 8.74
C PHE A 251 -14.62 6.71 10.27
N LEU A 252 -15.83 6.43 10.77
CA LEU A 252 -16.09 6.31 12.21
C LEU A 252 -15.29 5.18 12.85
N THR A 253 -15.18 4.03 12.17
CA THR A 253 -14.40 2.90 12.67
C THR A 253 -12.90 3.19 12.65
N ALA A 254 -12.40 3.88 11.62
CA ALA A 254 -11.01 4.34 11.59
C ALA A 254 -10.72 5.33 12.73
N ALA A 255 -11.61 6.30 12.97
CA ALA A 255 -11.49 7.24 14.07
C ALA A 255 -11.53 6.54 15.43
N ALA A 256 -12.45 5.59 15.63
CA ALA A 256 -12.53 4.79 16.85
C ALA A 256 -11.25 3.96 17.07
N TRP A 257 -10.67 3.41 15.99
CA TRP A 257 -9.40 2.68 16.07
C TRP A 257 -8.24 3.59 16.52
N VAL A 258 -8.14 4.78 15.94
CA VAL A 258 -7.13 5.78 16.36
C VAL A 258 -7.29 6.12 17.85
N LEU A 259 -8.52 6.40 18.31
CA LEU A 259 -8.80 6.68 19.71
C LEU A 259 -8.43 5.49 20.62
N PHE A 260 -8.77 4.27 20.20
CA PHE A 260 -8.40 3.05 20.93
C PHE A 260 -6.87 2.90 21.05
N LEU A 261 -6.14 3.12 19.95
CA LEU A 261 -4.67 3.06 19.98
C LEU A 261 -4.07 4.12 20.90
N VAL A 262 -4.59 5.35 20.87
CA VAL A 262 -4.05 6.45 21.68
C VAL A 262 -4.40 6.31 23.16
N TYR A 263 -5.63 5.91 23.49
CA TYR A 263 -6.12 5.90 24.88
C TYR A 263 -5.99 4.54 25.58
N ALA A 264 -5.98 3.44 24.85
CA ALA A 264 -5.85 2.11 25.44
C ALA A 264 -4.47 1.49 25.17
N VAL A 265 -4.06 1.39 23.91
CA VAL A 265 -2.81 0.68 23.56
C VAL A 265 -1.57 1.46 23.99
N ARG A 266 -1.50 2.75 23.69
CA ARG A 266 -0.34 3.61 24.02
C ARG A 266 -0.02 3.63 25.51
N PRO A 267 -0.97 3.83 26.46
CA PRO A 267 -0.64 3.82 27.89
C PRO A 267 -0.10 2.47 28.36
N VAL A 268 -0.69 1.36 27.90
CA VAL A 268 -0.23 0.00 28.21
C VAL A 268 1.16 -0.22 27.66
N PHE A 269 1.40 0.15 26.41
CA PHE A 269 2.70 0.04 25.77
C PHE A 269 3.78 0.86 26.49
N LEU A 270 3.49 2.12 26.86
CA LEU A 270 4.39 2.96 27.66
C LEU A 270 4.64 2.39 29.05
N TRP A 271 3.65 1.77 29.69
CA TRP A 271 3.83 1.10 30.96
C TRP A 271 4.81 -0.08 30.85
N VAL A 272 4.66 -0.92 29.80
CA VAL A 272 5.59 -2.03 29.51
C VAL A 272 7.01 -1.48 29.28
N LEU A 273 7.17 -0.44 28.47
CA LEU A 273 8.48 0.17 28.16
C LEU A 273 9.19 0.71 29.40
N ARG A 274 8.43 1.35 30.32
CA ARG A 274 8.96 1.83 31.60
C ARG A 274 9.37 0.69 32.53
N ARG A 275 8.59 -0.38 32.54
CA ARG A 275 8.85 -1.57 33.38
C ARG A 275 10.11 -2.32 32.93
N THR A 276 10.47 -2.23 31.65
CA THR A 276 11.62 -2.91 31.03
C THR A 276 12.82 -1.98 30.82
N ASP A 277 12.79 -0.77 31.34
CA ASP A 277 13.81 0.28 31.13
C ASP A 277 14.22 0.49 29.66
N SER A 278 13.34 0.09 28.73
CA SER A 278 13.63 0.13 27.29
C SER A 278 13.62 1.54 26.72
N ILE A 279 13.09 2.52 27.43
CA ILE A 279 13.07 3.93 27.02
C ILE A 279 14.49 4.49 27.03
N GLN A 280 15.29 4.22 28.07
CA GLN A 280 16.64 4.75 28.23
C GLN A 280 17.71 3.86 27.57
N ASN A 281 17.60 2.54 27.77
CA ASN A 281 18.58 1.59 27.28
C ASN A 281 18.36 1.14 25.82
N GLY A 282 17.21 1.52 25.23
CA GLY A 282 16.77 1.08 23.91
C GLY A 282 15.98 -0.22 23.94
N PRO A 283 15.33 -0.59 22.81
CA PRO A 283 14.47 -1.75 22.76
C PRO A 283 15.27 -3.05 22.84
N SER A 284 14.95 -3.89 23.84
CA SER A 284 15.40 -5.28 23.91
C SER A 284 14.77 -6.09 22.76
N GLN A 285 15.30 -7.28 22.48
CA GLN A 285 14.73 -8.16 21.44
C GLN A 285 13.24 -8.45 21.69
N GLY A 286 12.84 -8.70 22.94
CA GLY A 286 11.44 -8.94 23.29
C GLY A 286 10.54 -7.74 23.02
N ILE A 287 11.02 -6.53 23.32
CA ILE A 287 10.25 -5.29 23.05
C ILE A 287 10.17 -5.01 21.54
N THR A 288 11.24 -5.24 20.80
CA THR A 288 11.21 -5.15 19.33
C THR A 288 10.18 -6.12 18.75
N THR A 289 10.17 -7.37 19.21
CA THR A 289 9.19 -8.39 18.78
C THR A 289 7.76 -7.96 19.14
N LEU A 290 7.54 -7.50 20.38
CA LEU A 290 6.22 -6.99 20.80
C LEU A 290 5.74 -5.84 19.92
N THR A 291 6.63 -4.90 19.61
CA THR A 291 6.27 -3.76 18.75
C THR A 291 5.92 -4.21 17.34
N LEU A 292 6.70 -5.13 16.75
CA LEU A 292 6.40 -5.69 15.42
C LEU A 292 5.09 -6.48 15.41
N LEU A 293 4.79 -7.23 16.48
CA LEU A 293 3.49 -7.91 16.62
C LEU A 293 2.33 -6.92 16.70
N LEU A 294 2.50 -5.79 17.40
CA LEU A 294 1.50 -4.72 17.43
C LEU A 294 1.31 -4.10 16.04
N VAL A 295 2.39 -3.90 15.28
CA VAL A 295 2.33 -3.42 13.88
C VAL A 295 1.51 -4.38 13.03
N LEU A 296 1.82 -5.68 13.08
CA LEU A 296 1.10 -6.70 12.31
C LEU A 296 -0.38 -6.80 12.73
N ALA A 297 -0.65 -6.79 14.03
CA ALA A 297 -2.01 -6.83 14.56
C ALA A 297 -2.85 -5.62 14.14
N SER A 298 -2.27 -4.40 14.24
CA SER A 298 -2.93 -3.17 13.81
C SER A 298 -3.16 -3.16 12.30
N SER A 299 -2.17 -3.59 11.52
CA SER A 299 -2.26 -3.72 10.06
C SER A 299 -3.32 -4.73 9.64
N TRP A 300 -3.40 -5.86 10.32
CA TRP A 300 -4.42 -6.87 10.09
C TRP A 300 -5.83 -6.31 10.37
N PHE A 301 -5.99 -5.59 11.47
CA PHE A 301 -7.26 -5.01 11.84
C PHE A 301 -7.74 -3.95 10.85
N THR A 302 -6.84 -3.09 10.37
CA THR A 302 -7.16 -2.02 9.40
C THR A 302 -7.27 -2.53 7.97
N GLY A 303 -6.62 -3.63 7.61
CA GLY A 303 -6.50 -4.14 6.24
C GLY A 303 -7.55 -5.15 5.80
N LYS A 304 -8.43 -5.62 6.69
CA LYS A 304 -9.47 -6.58 6.30
C LYS A 304 -10.53 -5.91 5.41
N SER A 305 -10.47 -6.19 4.14
CA SER A 305 -11.54 -5.88 3.19
C SER A 305 -12.70 -6.90 3.33
N ALA A 306 -13.90 -6.46 3.03
CA ALA A 306 -15.18 -7.17 3.22
C ALA A 306 -15.29 -8.57 2.56
N THR A 307 -14.28 -9.02 1.83
CA THR A 307 -14.30 -10.27 1.05
C THR A 307 -14.05 -11.54 1.89
N SER A 308 -13.65 -11.43 3.16
CA SER A 308 -13.33 -12.59 4.02
C SER A 308 -14.44 -13.00 5.02
N THR A 309 -15.68 -12.56 4.79
CA THR A 309 -16.82 -12.75 5.70
C THR A 309 -17.36 -14.18 5.74
N GLN A 310 -16.75 -15.15 5.05
CA GLN A 310 -17.29 -16.52 5.02
C GLN A 310 -16.91 -17.41 6.20
N LEU A 311 -15.98 -17.01 7.09
CA LEU A 311 -15.50 -17.96 8.12
C LEU A 311 -16.06 -17.78 9.54
N MET A 312 -16.69 -16.65 9.89
CA MET A 312 -17.37 -16.50 11.21
C MET A 312 -18.56 -15.53 11.18
N PRO A 313 -19.76 -15.99 10.79
CA PRO A 313 -20.94 -15.12 10.74
C PRO A 313 -21.57 -14.79 12.09
N SER A 314 -21.17 -15.43 13.19
CA SER A 314 -22.01 -15.45 14.41
C SER A 314 -21.50 -14.69 15.62
N LEU A 315 -20.26 -14.20 15.64
CA LEU A 315 -19.73 -13.59 16.88
C LEU A 315 -19.43 -12.08 16.82
N ILE A 316 -19.22 -11.49 15.64
CA ILE A 316 -18.91 -10.06 15.54
C ILE A 316 -19.49 -9.47 14.24
N PRO A 317 -20.77 -9.05 14.23
CA PRO A 317 -21.34 -8.41 13.02
C PRO A 317 -20.82 -7.00 12.72
N ALA A 318 -20.05 -6.40 13.61
CA ALA A 318 -19.61 -5.00 13.49
C ALA A 318 -18.10 -4.79 13.20
N THR A 319 -17.30 -5.86 13.23
CA THR A 319 -15.84 -5.76 13.02
C THR A 319 -15.38 -6.22 11.63
N ALA A 320 -16.30 -6.28 10.68
CA ALA A 320 -15.91 -6.48 9.30
C ALA A 320 -15.11 -5.25 8.83
N ALA A 321 -13.81 -5.32 9.13
CA ALA A 321 -12.76 -4.57 8.43
C ALA A 321 -13.08 -3.11 8.10
N ILE A 322 -12.30 -2.25 8.67
CA ILE A 322 -12.39 -0.79 8.49
C ILE A 322 -12.36 -0.39 6.99
N GLY A 323 -11.95 -1.28 6.07
CA GLY A 323 -11.81 -0.96 4.65
C GLY A 323 -10.73 0.09 4.37
N VAL A 324 -9.97 0.47 5.38
CA VAL A 324 -8.77 1.31 5.28
C VAL A 324 -7.58 0.37 5.05
N HIS A 325 -6.62 0.78 4.25
CA HIS A 325 -5.49 -0.07 3.89
C HIS A 325 -4.63 -0.47 5.10
N ALA A 326 -4.07 -1.69 5.11
CA ALA A 326 -3.24 -2.23 6.19
C ALA A 326 -2.04 -1.35 6.58
N ILE A 327 -1.50 -0.57 5.61
CA ILE A 327 -0.39 0.37 5.83
C ILE A 327 -0.71 1.45 6.87
N PHE A 328 -1.98 1.86 6.98
CA PHE A 328 -2.41 2.85 7.95
C PHE A 328 -2.27 2.34 9.39
N GLY A 329 -2.61 1.07 9.64
CA GLY A 329 -2.41 0.44 10.95
C GLY A 329 -0.95 0.41 11.38
N ALA A 330 -0.04 0.10 10.45
CA ALA A 330 1.40 0.11 10.70
C ALA A 330 1.90 1.51 11.06
N PHE A 331 1.53 2.51 10.27
CA PHE A 331 1.87 3.91 10.50
C PHE A 331 1.41 4.41 11.86
N LEU A 332 0.17 4.11 12.26
CA LEU A 332 -0.38 4.51 13.56
C LEU A 332 0.41 3.93 14.74
N ILE A 333 0.89 2.68 14.65
CA ILE A 333 1.73 2.11 15.71
C ILE A 333 3.07 2.85 15.80
N GLY A 334 3.68 3.22 14.67
CA GLY A 334 4.86 4.09 14.67
C GLY A 334 4.61 5.42 15.39
N LEU A 335 3.48 6.05 15.07
CA LEU A 335 3.09 7.35 15.62
C LEU A 335 2.84 7.33 17.14
N ILE A 336 2.35 6.23 17.70
CA ILE A 336 2.12 6.11 19.16
C ILE A 336 3.39 5.74 19.95
N CYS A 337 4.47 5.31 19.28
CA CYS A 337 5.74 5.03 19.94
C CYS A 337 6.35 6.28 20.57
N PRO A 338 7.03 6.15 21.73
CA PRO A 338 7.67 7.29 22.36
C PRO A 338 8.95 7.71 21.62
N HIS A 339 9.11 9.01 21.44
CA HIS A 339 10.35 9.62 20.94
C HIS A 339 11.34 9.91 22.07
N ASP A 340 10.87 9.89 23.33
CA ASP A 340 11.68 10.16 24.52
C ASP A 340 12.75 9.06 24.70
N GLY A 341 13.93 9.46 25.15
CA GLY A 341 15.05 8.53 25.44
C GLY A 341 15.69 7.88 24.21
N GLY A 342 15.34 8.29 22.98
CA GLY A 342 15.93 7.74 21.76
C GLY A 342 15.40 6.33 21.40
N PHE A 343 14.29 5.89 22.00
CA PHE A 343 13.68 4.58 21.72
C PHE A 343 13.34 4.43 20.24
N ALA A 344 12.67 5.43 19.64
CA ALA A 344 12.28 5.39 18.23
C ALA A 344 13.51 5.24 17.31
N ILE A 345 14.57 6.04 17.56
CA ILE A 345 15.82 6.00 16.76
C ILE A 345 16.45 4.63 16.81
N LYS A 346 16.67 4.07 18.01
CA LYS A 346 17.29 2.76 18.19
C LYS A 346 16.44 1.62 17.63
N LEU A 347 15.12 1.79 17.56
CA LEU A 347 14.23 0.81 16.95
C LEU A 347 14.30 0.90 15.41
N THR A 348 14.35 2.11 14.87
CA THR A 348 14.54 2.38 13.44
C THR A 348 15.83 1.75 12.94
N GLU A 349 16.97 2.00 13.60
CA GLU A 349 18.28 1.42 13.25
C GLU A 349 18.26 -0.11 13.13
N LYS A 350 17.42 -0.81 13.89
CA LYS A 350 17.33 -2.27 13.82
C LYS A 350 16.62 -2.81 12.59
N ILE A 351 15.78 -2.01 11.94
CA ILE A 351 14.82 -2.48 10.93
C ILE A 351 15.06 -1.80 9.58
N GLU A 352 15.55 -0.54 9.59
CA GLU A 352 15.63 0.33 8.43
C GLU A 352 16.46 -0.28 7.30
N ASP A 353 17.60 -0.86 7.60
CA ASP A 353 18.50 -1.44 6.59
C ASP A 353 17.84 -2.59 5.82
N LEU A 354 17.14 -3.47 6.51
CA LEU A 354 16.40 -4.56 5.87
C LEU A 354 15.27 -4.04 5.00
N VAL A 355 14.50 -3.11 5.54
CA VAL A 355 13.35 -2.53 4.83
C VAL A 355 13.82 -1.72 3.63
N GLY A 356 14.80 -0.83 3.81
CA GLY A 356 15.27 0.09 2.77
C GLY A 356 16.09 -0.58 1.68
N SER A 357 16.83 -1.66 2.01
CA SER A 357 17.75 -2.30 1.06
C SER A 357 17.13 -3.47 0.30
N ILE A 358 16.17 -4.17 0.89
CA ILE A 358 15.58 -5.39 0.30
C ILE A 358 14.08 -5.20 0.02
N LEU A 359 13.30 -4.83 1.01
CA LEU A 359 11.85 -4.91 0.90
C LEU A 359 11.24 -3.77 0.08
N LEU A 360 11.72 -2.54 0.23
CA LEU A 360 11.22 -1.39 -0.52
C LEU A 360 11.49 -1.48 -2.03
N PRO A 361 12.70 -1.88 -2.49
CA PRO A 361 12.92 -2.10 -3.92
C PRO A 361 11.94 -3.10 -4.53
N LEU A 362 11.57 -4.17 -3.80
CA LEU A 362 10.58 -5.12 -4.28
C LEU A 362 9.20 -4.49 -4.43
N TYR A 363 8.79 -3.64 -3.48
CA TYR A 363 7.49 -2.98 -3.53
C TYR A 363 7.40 -1.97 -4.69
N PHE A 364 8.40 -1.10 -4.82
CA PHE A 364 8.37 -0.08 -5.87
C PHE A 364 8.58 -0.68 -7.27
N ALA A 365 9.41 -1.71 -7.40
CA ALA A 365 9.55 -2.42 -8.66
C ALA A 365 8.30 -3.21 -9.04
N LEU A 366 7.62 -3.85 -8.08
CA LEU A 366 6.35 -4.54 -8.33
C LEU A 366 5.31 -3.62 -8.95
N SER A 367 5.32 -2.37 -8.54
CA SER A 367 4.50 -1.34 -9.15
C SER A 367 4.78 -1.12 -10.61
N GLY A 368 6.07 -0.91 -10.91
CA GLY A 368 6.49 -0.78 -12.30
C GLY A 368 6.16 -2.04 -13.12
N LEU A 369 6.35 -3.24 -12.53
CA LEU A 369 6.00 -4.53 -13.16
C LEU A 369 4.52 -4.63 -13.57
N ASN A 370 3.64 -3.97 -12.84
CA ASN A 370 2.20 -3.94 -13.16
C ASN A 370 1.83 -2.87 -14.20
N THR A 371 2.78 -2.06 -14.66
CA THR A 371 2.55 -0.96 -15.60
C THR A 371 2.85 -1.42 -17.02
N ASP A 372 1.83 -1.46 -17.88
CA ASP A 372 2.00 -1.75 -19.31
C ASP A 372 1.82 -0.49 -20.16
N LEU A 373 2.93 0.09 -20.57
CA LEU A 373 2.94 1.25 -21.48
C LEU A 373 2.59 0.84 -22.93
N GLY A 374 2.58 -0.45 -23.23
CA GLY A 374 2.24 -0.96 -24.55
C GLY A 374 0.77 -0.85 -24.93
N LEU A 375 -0.09 -0.59 -23.93
CA LEU A 375 -1.52 -0.34 -24.13
C LEU A 375 -1.81 1.08 -24.68
N LEU A 376 -0.82 1.98 -24.63
CA LEU A 376 -0.96 3.37 -25.08
C LEU A 376 -0.59 3.49 -26.57
N ASN A 377 -1.41 2.92 -27.46
CA ASN A 377 -1.11 2.86 -28.89
C ASN A 377 -1.66 4.05 -29.70
N ASP A 378 -2.63 4.79 -29.17
CA ASP A 378 -3.34 5.86 -29.88
C ASP A 378 -2.89 7.26 -29.47
N GLY A 379 -2.88 8.19 -30.43
CA GLY A 379 -2.54 9.58 -30.17
C GLY A 379 -3.51 10.26 -29.20
N THR A 380 -4.80 9.92 -29.26
CA THR A 380 -5.83 10.43 -28.35
C THR A 380 -5.56 9.98 -26.90
N THR A 381 -5.24 8.70 -26.73
CA THR A 381 -4.88 8.13 -25.41
C THR A 381 -3.64 8.84 -24.82
N TRP A 382 -2.60 9.11 -25.64
CA TRP A 382 -1.45 9.89 -25.19
C TRP A 382 -1.81 11.34 -24.84
N GLY A 383 -2.75 11.95 -25.57
CA GLY A 383 -3.26 13.27 -25.25
C GLY A 383 -3.91 13.32 -23.85
N TYR A 384 -4.76 12.35 -23.52
CA TYR A 384 -5.37 12.23 -22.19
C TYR A 384 -4.34 11.93 -21.11
N VAL A 385 -3.37 11.04 -21.36
CA VAL A 385 -2.29 10.75 -20.39
C VAL A 385 -1.51 12.01 -20.05
N ILE A 386 -1.11 12.80 -21.05
CA ILE A 386 -0.40 14.06 -20.86
C ILE A 386 -1.27 15.07 -20.11
N ALA A 387 -2.56 15.17 -20.44
CA ALA A 387 -3.50 16.04 -19.75
C ALA A 387 -3.68 15.64 -18.28
N ILE A 388 -3.82 14.35 -17.97
CA ILE A 388 -3.91 13.81 -16.62
C ILE A 388 -2.65 14.16 -15.81
N ILE A 389 -1.47 13.91 -16.39
CA ILE A 389 -0.19 14.21 -15.73
C ILE A 389 -0.07 15.72 -15.49
N ALA A 390 -0.38 16.54 -16.46
CA ALA A 390 -0.33 18.00 -16.36
C ALA A 390 -1.30 18.51 -15.28
N CYS A 391 -2.55 18.09 -15.30
CA CYS A 391 -3.56 18.47 -14.30
C CYS A 391 -3.17 18.02 -12.90
N ALA A 392 -2.67 16.78 -12.75
CA ALA A 392 -2.25 16.24 -11.47
C ALA A 392 -1.04 17.00 -10.90
N PHE A 393 -0.05 17.30 -11.73
CA PHE A 393 1.19 17.93 -11.32
C PHE A 393 1.00 19.44 -11.09
N PHE A 394 0.57 20.17 -12.10
CA PHE A 394 0.40 21.61 -12.01
C PHE A 394 -0.73 22.01 -11.06
N GLY A 395 -1.84 21.27 -11.04
CA GLY A 395 -2.92 21.51 -10.08
C GLY A 395 -2.45 21.46 -8.63
N LYS A 396 -1.61 20.49 -8.28
CA LYS A 396 -1.06 20.37 -6.93
C LYS A 396 0.00 21.41 -6.62
N ILE A 397 0.93 21.66 -7.53
CA ILE A 397 1.97 22.68 -7.33
C ILE A 397 1.33 24.04 -7.11
N ILE A 398 0.39 24.43 -7.97
CA ILE A 398 -0.28 25.74 -7.88
C ILE A 398 -1.06 25.82 -6.56
N ALA A 399 -1.90 24.82 -6.27
CA ALA A 399 -2.72 24.82 -5.07
C ALA A 399 -1.89 24.86 -3.77
N GLY A 400 -0.89 23.97 -3.66
CA GLY A 400 0.00 23.91 -2.50
C GLY A 400 0.83 25.18 -2.32
N THR A 401 1.38 25.73 -3.41
CA THR A 401 2.16 26.98 -3.39
C THR A 401 1.30 28.17 -2.97
N LEU A 402 0.11 28.32 -3.56
CA LEU A 402 -0.80 29.42 -3.21
C LEU A 402 -1.29 29.31 -1.77
N ALA A 403 -1.67 28.13 -1.31
CA ALA A 403 -2.10 27.91 0.06
C ALA A 403 -0.99 28.22 1.07
N ALA A 404 0.24 27.75 0.84
CA ALA A 404 1.38 28.05 1.68
C ALA A 404 1.69 29.57 1.65
N ARG A 405 1.55 30.23 0.50
CA ARG A 405 1.76 31.67 0.38
C ARG A 405 0.72 32.48 1.14
N LEU A 406 -0.54 32.08 1.09
CA LEU A 406 -1.63 32.71 1.84
C LEU A 406 -1.43 32.59 3.36
N THR A 407 -0.75 31.55 3.83
CA THR A 407 -0.36 31.40 5.23
C THR A 407 0.95 32.13 5.61
N LYS A 408 1.42 33.04 4.73
CA LYS A 408 2.59 33.92 4.89
C LYS A 408 3.96 33.20 4.85
N CYS A 409 4.07 32.00 4.30
CA CYS A 409 5.35 31.37 4.00
C CYS A 409 6.13 32.15 2.94
N LEU A 410 7.46 32.02 2.93
CA LEU A 410 8.32 32.61 1.90
C LEU A 410 8.04 31.99 0.52
N TRP A 411 8.24 32.70 -0.57
CA TRP A 411 8.01 32.19 -1.93
C TRP A 411 8.76 30.89 -2.22
N ARG A 412 10.03 30.81 -1.81
CA ARG A 412 10.84 29.59 -1.99
C ARG A 412 10.28 28.42 -1.22
N GLU A 413 9.89 28.60 0.03
CA GLU A 413 9.28 27.57 0.86
C GLU A 413 7.93 27.15 0.30
N SER A 414 7.09 28.11 -0.10
CA SER A 414 5.77 27.87 -0.68
C SER A 414 5.85 27.02 -1.94
N PHE A 415 6.78 27.35 -2.86
CA PHE A 415 6.99 26.57 -4.08
C PHE A 415 7.51 25.16 -3.77
N THR A 416 8.46 25.04 -2.81
CA THR A 416 8.97 23.73 -2.38
C THR A 416 7.85 22.85 -1.77
N ILE A 417 6.98 23.45 -0.94
CA ILE A 417 5.81 22.77 -0.38
C ILE A 417 4.89 22.28 -1.51
N GLY A 418 4.55 23.15 -2.47
CA GLY A 418 3.70 22.77 -3.61
C GLY A 418 4.32 21.67 -4.46
N ALA A 419 5.61 21.75 -4.75
CA ALA A 419 6.34 20.73 -5.51
C ALA A 419 6.37 19.37 -4.76
N LEU A 420 6.66 19.36 -3.47
CA LEU A 420 6.66 18.15 -2.67
C LEU A 420 5.26 17.55 -2.54
N MET A 421 4.22 18.35 -2.43
CA MET A 421 2.83 17.87 -2.40
C MET A 421 2.37 17.26 -3.72
N SER A 422 3.07 17.52 -4.83
CA SER A 422 2.77 16.93 -6.14
C SER A 422 3.30 15.51 -6.31
N CYS A 423 3.96 14.94 -5.30
CA CYS A 423 4.43 13.56 -5.34
C CYS A 423 3.27 12.60 -5.60
N LYS A 424 3.40 11.85 -6.67
CA LYS A 424 2.47 10.81 -7.10
C LYS A 424 3.09 9.43 -6.92
N GLY A 425 2.28 8.45 -6.60
CA GLY A 425 2.74 7.08 -6.36
C GLY A 425 1.73 6.07 -6.82
N LEU A 426 1.99 4.86 -6.39
CA LEU A 426 1.29 3.65 -6.76
C LEU A 426 -0.16 3.53 -6.35
N VAL A 427 -0.56 4.14 -5.24
CA VAL A 427 -1.94 4.06 -4.76
C VAL A 427 -2.90 4.52 -5.85
N GLU A 428 -2.47 5.49 -6.64
CA GLU A 428 -3.22 6.00 -7.79
C GLU A 428 -3.29 4.99 -8.94
N LEU A 429 -2.19 4.27 -9.19
CA LEU A 429 -2.16 3.18 -10.17
C LEU A 429 -2.94 1.96 -9.70
N ILE A 430 -2.88 1.61 -8.41
CA ILE A 430 -3.69 0.53 -7.84
C ILE A 430 -5.18 0.86 -7.96
N VAL A 431 -5.55 2.11 -7.73
CA VAL A 431 -6.92 2.60 -7.91
C VAL A 431 -7.36 2.43 -9.37
N LEU A 432 -6.49 2.71 -10.35
CA LEU A 432 -6.78 2.50 -11.77
C LEU A 432 -6.76 1.03 -12.20
N VAL A 433 -5.86 0.20 -11.65
CA VAL A 433 -5.65 -1.20 -12.06
C VAL A 433 -6.54 -2.18 -11.30
N SER A 434 -6.95 -1.91 -10.06
CA SER A 434 -7.84 -2.80 -9.29
C SER A 434 -9.17 -3.05 -9.99
N ARG A 435 -9.49 -2.24 -10.98
CA ARG A 435 -10.69 -2.31 -11.77
C ARG A 435 -10.62 -3.21 -13.00
N SER A 436 -9.43 -3.43 -13.56
CA SER A 436 -9.24 -4.31 -14.71
C SER A 436 -9.27 -5.81 -14.36
N ARG A 437 -9.37 -6.18 -13.08
CA ARG A 437 -9.27 -7.57 -12.60
C ARG A 437 -10.57 -8.20 -12.12
N HIS A 438 -11.70 -7.52 -12.21
CA HIS A 438 -13.00 -8.16 -12.02
C HIS A 438 -13.66 -8.37 -13.38
N PRO A 439 -13.79 -9.65 -13.84
CA PRO A 439 -14.56 -9.98 -15.01
C PRO A 439 -16.05 -9.77 -14.79
#